data_b20b35c9685b5ccca5e1adba5868ff64
#
_entry.id   b20b35c9685b5ccca5e1adba5868ff64
#
_cell.length_a   1.000
_cell.length_b   1.000
_cell.length_c   1.000
_cell.angle_alpha   90.00
_cell.angle_beta   90.00
_cell.angle_gamma   90.00
#
_symmetry.space_group_name_H-M   'P 1'
#
loop_
_entity.id
_entity.type
_entity.pdbx_description
1 polymer ?
#
loop_
_entity_poly.entity_id
_entity_poly.type
_entity_poly.pdbx_seq_one_letter_code
_entity_poly.pdbx_strand_id
1 'polypeptide(L)'
;MINLIGKKTQIACGLLCCCSMAYAQSNDNSEVVVLNAGWEFSQAGTELWRPAQVPGTVHQDLIYHKQIPDPFYGINEQKIQWVENEDWEYRTAFTVTPEQLKRDDAQLVFEGLDTYADVYLNGALLLKADNMFVGYTIPVKSQLRLGENLLHIYFHSPIRQTMPQYNSNGFNYPADNDHHEKHVSVFSRKAPYSYGWDWGIRMVTSGIWRPVTIRYYDAASISDYHVKQLSLTDQLAKLSNELEINNILPQ
;
A
#
# COMPACT_ATOMS: atom_id res chain seq x y z
N MET A 1 -1.07 -32.84 4.30
CA MET A 1 0.40 -32.92 4.30
C MET A 1 0.82 -33.60 2.99
N ILE A 2 1.23 -32.78 1.99
CA ILE A 2 1.65 -33.29 0.68
C ILE A 2 3.17 -33.43 0.74
N ASN A 3 3.68 -34.65 0.78
CA ASN A 3 5.12 -34.93 0.72
C ASN A 3 5.56 -35.03 -0.74
N LEU A 4 6.24 -33.99 -1.24
CA LEU A 4 6.91 -34.04 -2.54
C LEU A 4 8.37 -34.45 -2.31
N ILE A 5 8.70 -35.69 -2.67
CA ILE A 5 10.05 -36.21 -2.71
C ILE A 5 10.56 -36.07 -4.15
N GLY A 6 11.35 -35.06 -4.42
CA GLY A 6 11.98 -34.89 -5.73
C GLY A 6 13.25 -35.74 -5.85
N LYS A 7 13.23 -36.83 -6.63
CA LYS A 7 14.42 -37.54 -7.09
C LYS A 7 14.96 -36.88 -8.37
N LYS A 8 16.24 -36.55 -8.41
CA LYS A 8 16.93 -36.24 -9.66
C LYS A 8 16.96 -37.51 -10.51
N THR A 9 16.14 -37.57 -11.56
CA THR A 9 16.20 -38.61 -12.55
C THR A 9 16.91 -38.03 -13.78
N GLN A 10 18.08 -38.58 -14.13
CA GLN A 10 18.70 -38.38 -15.45
C GLN A 10 17.79 -39.08 -16.47
N ILE A 11 17.17 -38.32 -17.35
CA ILE A 11 16.42 -38.87 -18.48
C ILE A 11 17.28 -38.74 -19.70
N ALA A 12 17.71 -39.92 -20.20
CA ALA A 12 18.30 -40.05 -21.51
C ALA A 12 17.25 -39.80 -22.61
N CYS A 13 17.68 -39.07 -23.62
CA CYS A 13 16.89 -38.62 -24.77
C CYS A 13 16.36 -39.79 -25.60
N GLY A 14 15.12 -39.73 -25.99
CA GLY A 14 14.61 -40.52 -27.13
C GLY A 14 13.17 -40.97 -26.96
N LEU A 15 12.24 -40.12 -27.37
CA LEU A 15 11.03 -40.51 -28.14
C LEU A 15 10.20 -39.24 -28.44
N LEU A 16 9.97 -38.97 -29.71
CA LEU A 16 8.98 -37.99 -30.16
C LEU A 16 7.59 -38.48 -29.67
N CYS A 17 7.06 -37.80 -28.64
CA CYS A 17 5.67 -37.92 -28.29
C CYS A 17 5.00 -36.59 -28.66
N CYS A 18 4.15 -36.61 -29.65
CA CYS A 18 3.24 -35.51 -29.93
C CYS A 18 2.32 -35.32 -28.72
N CYS A 19 2.79 -34.56 -27.75
CA CYS A 19 1.93 -34.01 -26.71
C CYS A 19 1.13 -32.87 -27.36
N SER A 20 -0.13 -33.16 -27.71
CA SER A 20 -1.13 -32.12 -27.83
C SER A 20 -1.09 -31.33 -26.53
N MET A 21 -0.50 -30.12 -26.56
CA MET A 21 -0.65 -29.17 -25.46
C MET A 21 -2.15 -28.82 -25.40
N ALA A 22 -2.86 -29.51 -24.53
CA ALA A 22 -4.08 -28.99 -24.01
C ALA A 22 -3.68 -27.69 -23.29
N TYR A 23 -3.89 -26.58 -23.94
CA TYR A 23 -3.94 -25.29 -23.24
C TYR A 23 -5.10 -25.44 -22.28
N ALA A 24 -4.80 -25.75 -21.02
CA ALA A 24 -5.72 -25.47 -19.95
C ALA A 24 -5.95 -23.95 -20.05
N GLN A 25 -7.12 -23.56 -20.54
CA GLN A 25 -7.62 -22.21 -20.29
C GLN A 25 -7.64 -22.13 -18.77
N SER A 26 -6.66 -21.43 -18.21
CA SER A 26 -6.78 -20.97 -16.83
C SER A 26 -8.02 -20.07 -16.86
N ASN A 27 -9.14 -20.58 -16.36
CA ASN A 27 -10.19 -19.71 -15.88
C ASN A 27 -9.50 -18.92 -14.76
N ASP A 28 -8.99 -17.74 -15.10
CA ASP A 28 -8.40 -16.84 -14.13
C ASP A 28 -9.57 -16.36 -13.28
N ASN A 29 -9.77 -17.06 -12.16
CA ASN A 29 -10.85 -16.75 -11.21
C ASN A 29 -10.54 -15.48 -10.42
N SER A 30 -9.49 -14.76 -10.78
CA SER A 30 -9.09 -13.50 -10.17
C SER A 30 -8.82 -12.43 -11.23
N GLU A 31 -9.18 -11.20 -10.93
CA GLU A 31 -8.85 -10.02 -11.71
C GLU A 31 -8.24 -8.96 -10.80
N VAL A 32 -7.12 -8.37 -11.23
CA VAL A 32 -6.45 -7.29 -10.50
C VAL A 32 -6.47 -6.04 -11.36
N VAL A 33 -7.09 -4.99 -10.83
CA VAL A 33 -7.12 -3.66 -11.44
C VAL A 33 -6.23 -2.73 -10.65
N VAL A 34 -5.26 -2.11 -11.34
CA VAL A 34 -4.33 -1.15 -10.73
C VAL A 34 -4.94 0.24 -10.78
N LEU A 35 -5.07 0.91 -9.63
CA LEU A 35 -5.66 2.24 -9.50
C LEU A 35 -4.56 3.32 -9.37
N ASN A 36 -3.65 3.41 -10.35
CA ASN A 36 -2.52 4.37 -10.32
C ASN A 36 -2.76 5.62 -11.20
N ALA A 37 -3.91 5.75 -11.84
CA ALA A 37 -4.22 6.87 -12.73
C ALA A 37 -5.44 7.66 -12.27
N GLY A 38 -5.56 8.91 -12.75
CA GLY A 38 -6.72 9.74 -12.48
C GLY A 38 -6.80 10.30 -11.06
N TRP A 39 -5.69 10.25 -10.31
CA TRP A 39 -5.64 10.82 -8.98
C TRP A 39 -5.53 12.33 -9.00
N GLU A 40 -6.19 12.96 -8.04
CA GLU A 40 -6.08 14.36 -7.71
C GLU A 40 -5.75 14.50 -6.22
N PHE A 41 -5.04 15.57 -5.87
CA PHE A 41 -4.76 15.94 -4.48
C PHE A 41 -5.16 17.38 -4.20
N SER A 42 -5.40 17.68 -2.93
CA SER A 42 -5.69 19.03 -2.43
C SER A 42 -5.20 19.17 -0.99
N GLN A 43 -4.83 20.38 -0.58
CA GLN A 43 -4.74 20.68 0.84
C GLN A 43 -6.16 20.66 1.43
N ALA A 44 -6.34 19.98 2.55
CA ALA A 44 -7.66 19.80 3.14
C ALA A 44 -8.36 21.14 3.43
N GLY A 45 -9.65 21.18 3.09
CA GLY A 45 -10.48 22.36 3.27
C GLY A 45 -10.29 23.48 2.24
N THR A 46 -9.42 23.31 1.23
CA THR A 46 -9.25 24.33 0.17
C THR A 46 -10.03 24.02 -1.10
N GLU A 47 -10.37 22.77 -1.34
CA GLU A 47 -11.00 22.27 -2.57
C GLU A 47 -10.28 22.65 -3.88
N LEU A 48 -8.99 22.92 -3.79
CA LEU A 48 -8.14 23.27 -4.93
C LEU A 48 -7.48 22.00 -5.50
N TRP A 49 -8.28 21.16 -6.10
CA TRP A 49 -7.85 19.89 -6.66
C TRP A 49 -6.90 20.04 -7.83
N ARG A 50 -5.81 19.26 -7.83
CA ARG A 50 -4.79 19.19 -8.87
C ARG A 50 -4.43 17.75 -9.16
N PRO A 51 -4.00 17.42 -10.40
CA PRO A 51 -3.50 16.08 -10.70
C PRO A 51 -2.40 15.64 -9.73
N ALA A 52 -2.49 14.40 -9.27
CA ALA A 52 -1.53 13.76 -8.38
C ALA A 52 -0.85 12.56 -9.02
N GLN A 53 0.36 12.27 -8.60
CA GLN A 53 1.07 11.06 -8.97
C GLN A 53 0.91 9.99 -7.88
N VAL A 54 0.41 8.82 -8.27
CA VAL A 54 0.30 7.65 -7.39
C VAL A 54 0.93 6.44 -8.09
N PRO A 55 1.91 5.74 -7.44
CA PRO A 55 2.49 6.05 -6.12
C PRO A 55 3.25 7.36 -6.06
N GLY A 56 3.16 8.05 -4.90
CA GLY A 56 3.82 9.34 -4.70
C GLY A 56 3.55 9.92 -3.32
N THR A 57 4.02 11.15 -3.14
CA THR A 57 3.85 11.93 -1.90
C THR A 57 3.39 13.35 -2.21
N VAL A 58 2.76 13.98 -1.24
CA VAL A 58 2.34 15.40 -1.33
C VAL A 58 3.49 16.32 -1.75
N HIS A 59 4.69 16.11 -1.22
CA HIS A 59 5.84 16.93 -1.58
C HIS A 59 6.20 16.82 -3.06
N GLN A 60 6.16 15.61 -3.64
CA GLN A 60 6.41 15.41 -5.07
C GLN A 60 5.36 16.13 -5.92
N ASP A 61 4.09 16.03 -5.55
CA ASP A 61 3.00 16.71 -6.25
C ASP A 61 3.13 18.23 -6.15
N LEU A 62 3.44 18.77 -4.96
CA LEU A 62 3.67 20.21 -4.77
C LEU A 62 4.87 20.74 -5.57
N ILE A 63 5.96 19.97 -5.66
CA ILE A 63 7.12 20.31 -6.50
C ILE A 63 6.73 20.31 -7.98
N TYR A 64 6.03 19.26 -8.44
CA TYR A 64 5.56 19.15 -9.82
C TYR A 64 4.70 20.34 -10.23
N HIS A 65 3.80 20.78 -9.36
CA HIS A 65 2.94 21.95 -9.57
C HIS A 65 3.62 23.31 -9.23
N LYS A 66 4.91 23.31 -8.89
CA LYS A 66 5.68 24.52 -8.55
C LYS A 66 5.09 25.31 -7.38
N GLN A 67 4.41 24.62 -6.46
CA GLN A 67 3.83 25.25 -5.26
C GLN A 67 4.84 25.35 -4.12
N ILE A 68 5.87 24.48 -4.15
CA ILE A 68 7.05 24.58 -3.29
C ILE A 68 8.33 24.57 -4.13
N PRO A 69 9.41 25.19 -3.66
CA PRO A 69 10.71 25.14 -4.32
C PRO A 69 11.34 23.74 -4.17
N ASP A 70 12.36 23.45 -4.98
CA ASP A 70 13.19 22.26 -4.81
C ASP A 70 13.79 22.24 -3.40
N PRO A 71 13.44 21.26 -2.55
CA PRO A 71 13.87 21.22 -1.15
C PRO A 71 15.38 21.00 -0.99
N PHE A 72 16.04 20.43 -1.99
CA PHE A 72 17.48 20.13 -1.96
C PHE A 72 18.36 21.31 -2.38
N TYR A 73 17.77 22.46 -2.71
CA TYR A 73 18.54 23.63 -3.14
C TYR A 73 18.60 24.70 -2.04
N GLY A 74 19.83 25.02 -1.60
CA GLY A 74 20.11 26.09 -0.64
C GLY A 74 19.40 25.90 0.71
N ILE A 75 18.57 26.85 1.10
CA ILE A 75 17.80 26.84 2.36
C ILE A 75 16.31 26.50 2.14
N ASN A 76 15.96 25.93 1.01
CA ASN A 76 14.55 25.68 0.68
C ASN A 76 13.88 24.66 1.59
N GLU A 77 14.65 23.75 2.20
CA GLU A 77 14.15 22.86 3.26
C GLU A 77 13.34 23.62 4.32
N GLN A 78 13.83 24.77 4.76
CA GLN A 78 13.13 25.57 5.77
C GLN A 78 11.80 26.15 5.26
N LYS A 79 11.70 26.40 3.95
CA LYS A 79 10.49 26.98 3.33
C LYS A 79 9.36 25.99 3.15
N ILE A 80 9.64 24.70 3.22
CA ILE A 80 8.64 23.65 2.96
C ILE A 80 8.10 22.98 4.24
N GLN A 81 8.61 23.37 5.43
CA GLN A 81 8.23 22.73 6.69
C GLN A 81 6.74 22.93 7.05
N TRP A 82 6.05 23.86 6.42
CA TRP A 82 4.61 24.05 6.60
C TRP A 82 3.79 22.84 6.09
N VAL A 83 4.30 22.12 5.08
CA VAL A 83 3.60 20.98 4.43
C VAL A 83 3.29 19.87 5.44
N GLU A 84 4.20 19.60 6.37
CA GLU A 84 4.03 18.55 7.38
C GLU A 84 2.95 18.88 8.44
N ASN A 85 2.60 20.16 8.57
CA ASN A 85 1.61 20.65 9.52
C ASN A 85 0.18 20.70 8.94
N GLU A 86 0.02 20.48 7.65
CA GLU A 86 -1.27 20.51 6.97
C GLU A 86 -1.83 19.10 6.77
N ASP A 87 -3.14 19.00 6.67
CA ASP A 87 -3.83 17.79 6.24
C ASP A 87 -4.00 17.82 4.72
N TRP A 88 -4.00 16.65 4.10
CA TRP A 88 -4.04 16.51 2.64
C TRP A 88 -5.09 15.51 2.23
N GLU A 89 -5.65 15.71 1.06
CA GLU A 89 -6.67 14.84 0.50
C GLU A 89 -6.23 14.34 -0.86
N TYR A 90 -6.52 13.06 -1.13
CA TYR A 90 -6.37 12.42 -2.43
C TYR A 90 -7.70 11.81 -2.84
N ARG A 91 -8.02 11.88 -4.14
CA ARG A 91 -9.20 11.21 -4.69
C ARG A 91 -8.95 10.68 -6.09
N THR A 92 -9.66 9.62 -6.43
CA THR A 92 -9.77 9.10 -7.79
C THR A 92 -11.14 8.46 -8.00
N ALA A 93 -11.63 8.50 -9.24
CA ALA A 93 -12.80 7.73 -9.65
C ALA A 93 -12.38 6.53 -10.50
N PHE A 94 -13.04 5.40 -10.31
CA PHE A 94 -12.85 4.21 -11.11
C PHE A 94 -14.20 3.56 -11.46
N THR A 95 -14.22 2.84 -12.58
CA THR A 95 -15.44 2.19 -13.06
C THR A 95 -15.44 0.71 -12.72
N VAL A 96 -16.57 0.22 -12.19
CA VAL A 96 -16.82 -1.21 -11.94
C VAL A 96 -17.77 -1.74 -12.99
N THR A 97 -17.37 -2.79 -13.69
CA THR A 97 -18.18 -3.44 -14.74
C THR A 97 -19.21 -4.40 -14.13
N PRO A 98 -20.26 -4.79 -14.90
CA PRO A 98 -21.19 -5.82 -14.46
C PRO A 98 -20.52 -7.15 -14.14
N GLU A 99 -19.46 -7.52 -14.87
CA GLU A 99 -18.69 -8.75 -14.68
C GLU A 99 -17.92 -8.71 -13.35
N GLN A 100 -17.26 -7.59 -13.05
CA GLN A 100 -16.56 -7.37 -11.79
C GLN A 100 -17.53 -7.36 -10.59
N LEU A 101 -18.69 -6.72 -10.77
CA LEU A 101 -19.72 -6.69 -9.73
C LEU A 101 -20.38 -8.04 -9.46
N LYS A 102 -20.31 -9.00 -10.41
CA LYS A 102 -20.80 -10.38 -10.23
C LYS A 102 -19.83 -11.30 -9.49
N ARG A 103 -18.54 -10.93 -9.39
CA ARG A 103 -17.55 -11.72 -8.62
C ARG A 103 -18.00 -11.92 -7.19
N ASP A 104 -17.63 -13.04 -6.58
CA ASP A 104 -18.05 -13.38 -5.21
C ASP A 104 -17.51 -12.41 -4.19
N ASP A 105 -16.26 -11.92 -4.36
CA ASP A 105 -15.65 -10.93 -3.49
C ASP A 105 -14.82 -9.89 -4.24
N ALA A 106 -14.55 -8.77 -3.56
CA ALA A 106 -13.66 -7.70 -4.01
C ALA A 106 -12.89 -7.11 -2.83
N GLN A 107 -11.58 -6.96 -3.01
CA GLN A 107 -10.67 -6.38 -2.01
C GLN A 107 -9.96 -5.17 -2.57
N LEU A 108 -10.02 -4.05 -1.84
CA LEU A 108 -9.18 -2.88 -2.07
C LEU A 108 -7.89 -3.06 -1.28
N VAL A 109 -6.75 -2.97 -1.98
CA VAL A 109 -5.43 -3.23 -1.41
C VAL A 109 -4.57 -1.99 -1.56
N PHE A 110 -4.11 -1.48 -0.42
CA PHE A 110 -3.06 -0.46 -0.35
C PHE A 110 -1.77 -1.14 0.08
N GLU A 111 -0.74 -1.09 -0.74
CA GLU A 111 0.57 -1.64 -0.36
C GLU A 111 1.32 -0.74 0.61
N GLY A 112 0.92 0.53 0.71
CA GLY A 112 1.46 1.47 1.69
C GLY A 112 0.80 2.84 1.67
N LEU A 113 0.37 3.30 2.84
CA LEU A 113 -0.14 4.65 3.12
C LEU A 113 0.80 5.34 4.10
N ASP A 114 1.21 6.56 3.79
CA ASP A 114 2.14 7.33 4.60
C ASP A 114 1.46 8.57 5.20
N THR A 115 1.03 8.51 6.44
CA THR A 115 1.03 7.47 7.48
C THR A 115 -0.37 7.37 8.08
N TYR A 116 -0.91 8.50 8.56
CA TYR A 116 -2.23 8.59 9.19
C TYR A 116 -3.27 8.92 8.13
N ALA A 117 -4.08 7.94 7.76
CA ALA A 117 -5.02 8.11 6.66
C ALA A 117 -6.40 7.53 6.98
N ASP A 118 -7.44 8.31 6.73
CA ASP A 118 -8.82 7.85 6.70
C ASP A 118 -9.20 7.56 5.24
N VAL A 119 -9.59 6.33 4.94
CA VAL A 119 -9.94 5.87 3.59
C VAL A 119 -11.44 5.73 3.45
N TYR A 120 -11.99 6.36 2.42
CA TYR A 120 -13.43 6.35 2.13
C TYR A 120 -13.69 5.80 0.72
N LEU A 121 -14.69 4.93 0.58
CA LEU A 121 -15.23 4.50 -0.70
C LEU A 121 -16.69 4.88 -0.79
N ASN A 122 -17.06 5.65 -1.81
CA ASN A 122 -18.43 6.15 -2.00
C ASN A 122 -18.99 6.88 -0.76
N GLY A 123 -18.12 7.55 0.00
CA GLY A 123 -18.45 8.28 1.22
C GLY A 123 -18.47 7.43 2.50
N ALA A 124 -18.35 6.10 2.40
CA ALA A 124 -18.27 5.23 3.57
C ALA A 124 -16.81 5.10 4.05
N LEU A 125 -16.56 5.34 5.34
CA LEU A 125 -15.25 5.12 5.95
C LEU A 125 -14.95 3.61 6.00
N LEU A 126 -13.82 3.21 5.41
CA LEU A 126 -13.36 1.82 5.34
C LEU A 126 -12.22 1.50 6.30
N LEU A 127 -11.29 2.45 6.46
CA LEU A 127 -10.03 2.22 7.17
C LEU A 127 -9.55 3.51 7.83
N LYS A 128 -8.94 3.37 9.00
CA LYS A 128 -8.04 4.36 9.60
C LYS A 128 -6.66 3.76 9.69
N ALA A 129 -5.74 4.24 8.87
CA ALA A 129 -4.35 3.79 8.84
C ALA A 129 -3.49 4.64 9.78
N ASP A 130 -2.47 4.03 10.40
CA ASP A 130 -1.53 4.68 11.31
C ASP A 130 -0.09 4.17 11.16
N ASN A 131 0.18 3.40 10.11
CA ASN A 131 1.46 2.71 9.92
C ASN A 131 1.85 2.65 8.45
N MET A 132 2.97 3.28 8.08
CA MET A 132 3.42 3.28 6.69
C MET A 132 4.09 1.98 6.23
N PHE A 133 4.48 1.09 7.16
CA PHE A 133 5.26 -0.10 6.85
C PHE A 133 4.42 -1.35 6.55
N VAL A 134 3.11 -1.26 6.74
CA VAL A 134 2.18 -2.36 6.47
C VAL A 134 1.28 -2.06 5.29
N GLY A 135 0.90 -3.10 4.57
CA GLY A 135 -0.18 -3.03 3.58
C GLY A 135 -1.53 -3.23 4.25
N TYR A 136 -2.57 -2.70 3.63
CA TYR A 136 -3.96 -2.82 4.10
C TYR A 136 -4.80 -3.49 3.01
N THR A 137 -5.47 -4.58 3.36
CA THR A 137 -6.42 -5.28 2.49
C THR A 137 -7.82 -5.16 3.09
N ILE A 138 -8.74 -4.56 2.35
CA ILE A 138 -10.07 -4.19 2.84
C ILE A 138 -11.12 -4.87 1.95
N PRO A 139 -12.03 -5.70 2.51
CA PRO A 139 -13.16 -6.22 1.75
C PRO A 139 -14.10 -5.06 1.39
N VAL A 140 -14.40 -4.89 0.09
CA VAL A 140 -15.18 -3.74 -0.41
C VAL A 140 -16.39 -4.14 -1.25
N LYS A 141 -16.65 -5.43 -1.41
CA LYS A 141 -17.72 -5.93 -2.28
C LYS A 141 -19.07 -5.26 -2.02
N SER A 142 -19.44 -5.06 -0.76
CA SER A 142 -20.71 -4.47 -0.35
C SER A 142 -20.78 -2.95 -0.57
N GLN A 143 -19.65 -2.28 -0.75
CA GLN A 143 -19.56 -0.83 -0.97
C GLN A 143 -19.47 -0.46 -2.45
N LEU A 144 -19.11 -1.44 -3.32
CA LEU A 144 -19.00 -1.21 -4.75
C LEU A 144 -20.37 -1.00 -5.40
N ARG A 145 -20.39 -0.12 -6.40
CA ARG A 145 -21.55 0.17 -7.24
C ARG A 145 -21.20 -0.10 -8.70
N LEU A 146 -22.20 -0.49 -9.49
CA LEU A 146 -22.06 -0.57 -10.93
C LEU A 146 -21.75 0.83 -11.50
N GLY A 147 -20.76 0.91 -12.38
CA GLY A 147 -20.31 2.17 -12.95
C GLY A 147 -19.31 2.89 -12.04
N GLU A 148 -19.42 4.19 -11.92
CA GLU A 148 -18.45 5.04 -11.24
C GLU A 148 -18.46 4.84 -9.71
N ASN A 149 -17.26 4.70 -9.14
CA ASN A 149 -16.99 4.65 -7.70
C ASN A 149 -15.92 5.68 -7.37
N LEU A 150 -16.11 6.40 -6.26
CA LEU A 150 -15.19 7.43 -5.78
C LEU A 150 -14.39 6.88 -4.60
N LEU A 151 -13.07 6.82 -4.75
CA LEU A 151 -12.13 6.54 -3.68
C LEU A 151 -11.52 7.86 -3.21
N HIS A 152 -11.63 8.14 -1.90
CA HIS A 152 -11.14 9.35 -1.27
C HIS A 152 -10.31 8.99 -0.04
N ILE A 153 -9.15 9.63 0.13
CA ILE A 153 -8.22 9.40 1.22
C ILE A 153 -7.88 10.74 1.86
N TYR A 154 -8.11 10.85 3.17
CA TYR A 154 -7.75 12.00 3.97
C TYR A 154 -6.51 11.69 4.80
N PHE A 155 -5.41 12.37 4.52
CA PHE A 155 -4.17 12.26 5.27
C PHE A 155 -4.10 13.33 6.35
N HIS A 156 -3.99 12.89 7.59
CA HIS A 156 -3.77 13.77 8.73
C HIS A 156 -2.28 14.14 8.85
N SER A 157 -2.00 15.36 9.28
CA SER A 157 -0.64 15.79 9.58
C SER A 157 0.04 14.85 10.59
N PRO A 158 1.18 14.24 10.24
CA PRO A 158 1.92 13.39 11.16
C PRO A 158 2.34 14.13 12.44
N ILE A 159 2.63 15.42 12.33
CA ILE A 159 3.01 16.27 13.45
C ILE A 159 1.83 16.45 14.41
N ARG A 160 0.66 16.84 13.87
CA ARG A 160 -0.54 17.04 14.71
C ARG A 160 -1.02 15.75 15.36
N GLN A 161 -0.89 14.61 14.69
CA GLN A 161 -1.29 13.30 15.23
C GLN A 161 -0.38 12.84 16.40
N THR A 162 0.89 13.16 16.37
CA THR A 162 1.86 12.72 17.40
C THR A 162 2.05 13.71 18.54
N MET A 163 1.69 14.98 18.34
CA MET A 163 1.85 16.04 19.35
C MET A 163 1.16 15.75 20.69
N PRO A 164 -0.07 15.15 20.76
CA PRO A 164 -0.69 14.80 22.04
C PRO A 164 0.17 13.82 22.87
N GLN A 165 0.78 12.81 22.24
CA GLN A 165 1.66 11.85 22.92
C GLN A 165 2.94 12.54 23.41
N TYR A 166 3.54 13.38 22.57
CA TYR A 166 4.70 14.20 22.97
C TYR A 166 4.39 15.05 24.20
N ASN A 167 3.28 15.79 24.19
CA ASN A 167 2.86 16.68 25.27
C ASN A 167 2.57 15.91 26.57
N SER A 168 1.97 14.73 26.48
CA SER A 168 1.66 13.89 27.65
C SER A 168 2.89 13.24 28.25
N ASN A 169 3.95 13.03 27.46
CA ASN A 169 5.18 12.39 27.91
C ASN A 169 6.07 13.30 28.75
N GLY A 170 6.08 14.61 28.51
CA GLY A 170 6.77 15.62 29.33
C GLY A 170 8.28 15.75 29.11
N PHE A 171 8.90 14.96 28.23
CA PHE A 171 10.32 15.09 27.84
C PHE A 171 10.56 14.60 26.40
N ASN A 172 11.69 15.02 25.81
CA ASN A 172 12.15 14.51 24.52
C ASN A 172 12.79 13.13 24.69
N TYR A 173 12.33 12.14 23.93
CA TYR A 173 13.05 10.89 23.74
C TYR A 173 14.29 11.10 22.87
N PRO A 174 15.33 10.27 23.03
CA PRO A 174 16.46 10.27 22.12
C PRO A 174 15.98 10.00 20.68
N ALA A 175 16.15 10.97 19.81
CA ALA A 175 15.82 10.90 18.40
C ALA A 175 16.67 11.96 17.67
N ASP A 176 17.99 11.77 17.67
CA ASP A 176 18.96 12.75 17.17
C ASP A 176 18.79 13.06 15.67
N ASN A 177 18.11 12.17 14.94
CA ASN A 177 17.74 12.38 13.54
C ASN A 177 16.53 13.31 13.35
N ASP A 178 15.73 13.58 14.39
CA ASP A 178 14.59 14.49 14.30
C ASP A 178 15.06 15.94 14.44
N HIS A 179 15.18 16.64 13.31
CA HIS A 179 15.72 18.01 13.23
C HIS A 179 14.74 19.08 13.72
N HIS A 180 13.92 18.76 14.70
CA HIS A 180 12.99 19.71 15.31
C HIS A 180 13.22 19.78 16.83
N GLU A 181 12.83 20.91 17.46
CA GLU A 181 12.91 21.03 18.94
C GLU A 181 12.10 19.97 19.67
N LYS A 182 11.00 19.51 19.05
CA LYS A 182 10.11 18.47 19.58
C LYS A 182 10.34 17.18 18.81
N HIS A 183 10.92 16.19 19.43
CA HIS A 183 11.21 14.90 18.81
C HIS A 183 9.94 14.04 18.76
N VAL A 184 9.11 14.26 17.75
CA VAL A 184 7.82 13.55 17.58
C VAL A 184 7.93 12.27 16.76
N SER A 185 9.04 12.06 16.08
CA SER A 185 9.27 10.88 15.21
C SER A 185 9.11 9.55 15.93
N VAL A 186 9.47 9.49 17.21
CA VAL A 186 9.40 8.28 18.07
C VAL A 186 7.96 7.82 18.35
N PHE A 187 6.96 8.68 18.14
CA PHE A 187 5.53 8.37 18.33
C PHE A 187 4.82 7.94 17.06
N SER A 188 5.54 7.88 15.93
CA SER A 188 4.95 7.55 14.63
C SER A 188 5.53 6.26 14.05
N ARG A 189 4.67 5.39 13.50
CA ARG A 189 5.10 4.25 12.67
C ARG A 189 5.42 4.71 11.25
N LYS A 190 6.36 5.65 11.16
CA LYS A 190 6.84 6.29 9.95
C LYS A 190 8.36 6.19 9.90
N ALA A 191 8.92 6.18 8.70
CA ALA A 191 10.37 6.13 8.51
C ALA A 191 11.05 7.31 9.23
N PRO A 192 11.92 7.06 10.22
CA PRO A 192 12.51 8.12 11.04
C PRO A 192 13.35 9.10 10.21
N TYR A 193 13.96 8.67 9.11
CA TYR A 193 14.71 9.56 8.22
C TYR A 193 13.83 10.67 7.56
N SER A 194 12.49 10.53 7.56
CA SER A 194 11.60 11.60 7.10
C SER A 194 11.68 12.84 7.99
N TYR A 195 12.03 12.67 9.25
CA TYR A 195 12.18 13.76 10.22
C TYR A 195 13.57 14.40 10.22
N GLY A 196 14.45 13.98 9.29
CA GLY A 196 15.81 14.43 9.13
C GLY A 196 16.83 13.31 9.37
N TRP A 197 18.07 13.56 9.00
CA TRP A 197 19.22 12.69 9.22
C TRP A 197 20.50 13.52 9.14
N ASP A 198 21.66 13.01 9.60
CA ASP A 198 22.94 13.73 9.62
C ASP A 198 23.29 14.37 8.26
N TRP A 199 22.91 13.70 7.17
CA TRP A 199 23.16 14.10 5.79
C TRP A 199 21.89 14.26 4.96
N GLY A 200 20.72 14.12 5.55
CA GLY A 200 19.41 14.17 4.90
C GLY A 200 18.55 15.31 5.41
N ILE A 201 17.81 15.94 4.51
CA ILE A 201 16.89 17.02 4.86
C ILE A 201 15.69 16.47 5.66
N ARG A 202 15.07 17.33 6.46
CA ARG A 202 13.78 17.08 7.07
C ARG A 202 12.67 17.29 6.03
N MET A 203 11.96 16.21 5.72
CA MET A 203 10.81 16.23 4.84
C MET A 203 9.80 15.18 5.29
N VAL A 204 8.92 15.54 6.22
CA VAL A 204 7.90 14.66 6.78
C VAL A 204 6.76 14.53 5.78
N THR A 205 6.82 13.46 5.00
CA THR A 205 5.93 13.21 3.87
C THR A 205 4.55 12.71 4.31
N SER A 206 3.58 12.86 3.42
CA SER A 206 2.28 12.17 3.46
C SER A 206 1.92 11.76 2.04
N GLY A 207 1.20 10.64 1.87
CA GLY A 207 0.74 10.22 0.55
C GLY A 207 0.57 8.72 0.36
N ILE A 208 0.19 8.35 -0.86
CA ILE A 208 0.01 6.97 -1.29
C ILE A 208 1.33 6.51 -1.92
N TRP A 209 2.28 6.07 -1.08
CA TRP A 209 3.66 5.86 -1.51
C TRP A 209 3.93 4.52 -2.18
N ARG A 210 2.93 3.62 -2.19
CA ARG A 210 2.95 2.32 -2.87
C ARG A 210 1.69 2.11 -3.69
N PRO A 211 1.65 1.10 -4.59
CA PRO A 211 0.49 0.84 -5.44
C PRO A 211 -0.83 0.65 -4.69
N VAL A 212 -1.91 1.04 -5.36
CA VAL A 212 -3.29 0.75 -4.97
C VAL A 212 -3.89 -0.18 -6.01
N THR A 213 -4.48 -1.27 -5.57
CA THR A 213 -5.16 -2.22 -6.45
C THR A 213 -6.53 -2.60 -5.92
N ILE A 214 -7.43 -2.95 -6.82
CA ILE A 214 -8.66 -3.66 -6.47
C ILE A 214 -8.57 -5.06 -7.06
N ARG A 215 -8.86 -6.08 -6.24
CA ARG A 215 -8.78 -7.49 -6.61
C ARG A 215 -10.18 -8.07 -6.53
N TYR A 216 -10.61 -8.68 -7.62
CA TYR A 216 -11.88 -9.41 -7.72
C TYR A 216 -11.57 -10.88 -7.83
N TYR A 217 -12.34 -11.74 -7.13
CA TYR A 217 -12.13 -13.17 -7.16
C TYR A 217 -13.40 -13.94 -6.79
N ASP A 218 -13.43 -15.23 -7.15
CA ASP A 218 -14.54 -16.12 -6.89
C ASP A 218 -14.09 -17.26 -5.96
N ALA A 219 -15.03 -17.79 -5.17
CA ALA A 219 -14.91 -18.97 -4.31
C ALA A 219 -13.89 -18.86 -3.18
N ALA A 220 -12.61 -18.61 -3.47
CA ALA A 220 -11.57 -18.57 -2.46
C ALA A 220 -10.34 -17.78 -2.93
N SER A 221 -9.58 -17.23 -1.99
CA SER A 221 -8.27 -16.62 -2.24
C SER A 221 -7.22 -17.17 -1.27
N ILE A 222 -5.97 -17.22 -1.72
CA ILE A 222 -4.83 -17.51 -0.85
C ILE A 222 -4.43 -16.19 -0.19
N SER A 223 -4.55 -16.12 1.14
CA SER A 223 -4.19 -14.94 1.92
C SER A 223 -2.73 -14.95 2.34
N ASP A 224 -2.17 -16.14 2.60
CA ASP A 224 -0.75 -16.30 2.95
C ASP A 224 -0.20 -17.63 2.42
N TYR A 225 1.08 -17.62 2.07
CA TYR A 225 1.82 -18.79 1.62
C TYR A 225 3.21 -18.78 2.23
N HIS A 226 3.48 -19.75 3.11
CA HIS A 226 4.75 -19.89 3.79
C HIS A 226 5.47 -21.20 3.43
N VAL A 227 6.72 -21.07 2.97
CA VAL A 227 7.58 -22.21 2.65
C VAL A 227 8.65 -22.36 3.74
N LYS A 228 8.57 -23.46 4.50
CA LYS A 228 9.58 -23.81 5.51
C LYS A 228 10.56 -24.83 4.93
N GLN A 229 11.86 -24.53 4.96
CA GLN A 229 12.90 -25.49 4.68
C GLN A 229 13.14 -26.33 5.95
N LEU A 230 12.78 -27.62 5.92
CA LEU A 230 12.96 -28.54 7.06
C LEU A 230 14.33 -29.15 7.12
N SER A 231 14.90 -29.50 5.95
CA SER A 231 16.27 -29.97 5.80
C SER A 231 16.79 -29.76 4.39
N LEU A 232 18.11 -29.59 4.25
CA LEU A 232 18.80 -29.44 2.98
C LEU A 232 20.09 -30.27 3.01
N THR A 233 20.31 -31.09 1.99
CA THR A 233 21.55 -31.80 1.70
C THR A 233 21.90 -31.62 0.24
N ASP A 234 23.08 -32.07 -0.19
CA ASP A 234 23.49 -31.98 -1.60
C ASP A 234 22.56 -32.75 -2.56
N GLN A 235 21.79 -33.73 -2.03
CA GLN A 235 20.92 -34.59 -2.83
C GLN A 235 19.43 -34.31 -2.62
N LEU A 236 19.03 -33.68 -1.49
CA LEU A 236 17.62 -33.57 -1.10
C LEU A 236 17.33 -32.26 -0.37
N ALA A 237 16.28 -31.56 -0.82
CA ALA A 237 15.61 -30.51 -0.06
C ALA A 237 14.24 -31.01 0.43
N LYS A 238 13.99 -30.94 1.74
CA LYS A 238 12.70 -31.23 2.33
C LYS A 238 12.03 -29.92 2.73
N LEU A 239 10.87 -29.65 2.12
CA LEU A 239 10.11 -28.42 2.30
C LEU A 239 8.73 -28.73 2.91
N SER A 240 8.22 -27.84 3.73
CA SER A 240 6.84 -27.80 4.16
C SER A 240 6.19 -26.55 3.60
N ASN A 241 5.02 -26.70 2.99
CA ASN A 241 4.23 -25.59 2.47
C ASN A 241 3.00 -25.42 3.37
N GLU A 242 2.82 -24.20 3.88
CA GLU A 242 1.65 -23.79 4.65
C GLU A 242 0.89 -22.76 3.83
N LEU A 243 -0.41 -22.98 3.65
CA LEU A 243 -1.30 -22.05 2.91
C LEU A 243 -2.43 -21.63 3.85
N GLU A 244 -2.68 -20.33 3.85
CA GLU A 244 -3.90 -19.76 4.44
C GLU A 244 -4.88 -19.44 3.31
N ILE A 245 -6.10 -19.96 3.40
CA ILE A 245 -7.12 -19.84 2.37
C ILE A 245 -8.34 -19.14 2.96
N ASN A 246 -8.70 -17.99 2.42
CA ASN A 246 -9.98 -17.34 2.69
C ASN A 246 -11.04 -17.96 1.78
N ASN A 247 -11.98 -18.69 2.37
CA ASN A 247 -13.12 -19.27 1.66
C ASN A 247 -14.33 -18.33 1.77
N ILE A 248 -14.91 -17.98 0.64
CA ILE A 248 -16.07 -17.06 0.56
C ILE A 248 -17.37 -17.85 0.53
N LEU A 249 -17.33 -19.09 0.03
CA LEU A 249 -18.52 -19.92 -0.06
C LEU A 249 -18.97 -20.39 1.33
N PRO A 250 -20.27 -20.33 1.64
CA PRO A 250 -20.79 -20.91 2.88
C PRO A 250 -20.47 -22.41 2.92
N GLN A 251 -20.02 -22.87 4.09
CA GLN A 251 -19.79 -24.29 4.36
C GLN A 251 -21.10 -25.04 4.45
#